data_03b2dfeb305fabb1557209c8005e0d8d
#
_entry.id   03b2dfeb305fabb1557209c8005e0d8d
#
_cell.length_a   1.000
_cell.length_b   1.000
_cell.length_c   1.000
_cell.angle_alpha   90.00
_cell.angle_beta   90.00
_cell.angle_gamma   90.00
#
_symmetry.space_group_name_H-M   'P 1'
#
loop_
_entity.id
_entity.type
_entity.pdbx_description
1 polymer ?
#
loop_
_entity_poly.entity_id
_entity_poly.type
_entity_poly.pdbx_seq_one_letter_code
_entity_poly.pdbx_strand_id
1 'polypeptide(L)'
;MNEWNKAQAGYLYDANYDREVVENRTKCADLCYEFNQCKPSDTKKQAEIIKKIIGCIKGDFVITAPFYCDYGSNITIGNNFYTNHNCTILDGAKVTFGDNVFIAPNVVFSTAGHAIDAGQRAKGLEIALPITVGDNVWIGANVSVLPGVSIGSNSTQFKSR
;
A
#
# COMPACT_ATOMS: atom_id res chain seq x y z
N MET A 1 -15.82 6.96 17.76
CA MET A 1 -14.80 6.33 16.91
C MET A 1 -14.24 7.45 16.05
N ASN A 2 -12.92 7.67 16.06
CA ASN A 2 -12.29 8.67 15.18
C ASN A 2 -12.26 8.17 13.72
N GLU A 3 -11.92 9.03 12.77
CA GLU A 3 -11.97 8.71 11.33
C GLU A 3 -10.99 7.59 10.97
N TRP A 4 -9.79 7.58 11.59
CA TRP A 4 -8.84 6.49 11.43
C TRP A 4 -9.43 5.12 11.81
N ASN A 5 -10.06 5.03 12.96
CA ASN A 5 -10.68 3.79 13.43
C ASN A 5 -11.88 3.37 12.56
N LYS A 6 -12.63 4.32 11.99
CA LYS A 6 -13.68 4.02 11.01
C LYS A 6 -13.09 3.37 9.76
N ALA A 7 -12.00 3.93 9.22
CA ALA A 7 -11.31 3.35 8.07
C ALA A 7 -10.87 1.92 8.34
N GLN A 8 -10.22 1.65 9.50
CA GLN A 8 -9.76 0.32 9.87
C GLN A 8 -10.91 -0.69 10.12
N ALA A 9 -12.11 -0.21 10.43
CA ALA A 9 -13.30 -1.02 10.63
C ALA A 9 -14.16 -1.19 9.35
N GLY A 10 -13.73 -0.62 8.22
CA GLY A 10 -14.45 -0.70 6.94
C GLY A 10 -15.72 0.16 6.88
N TYR A 11 -15.81 1.19 7.70
CA TYR A 11 -16.88 2.19 7.62
C TYR A 11 -16.49 3.35 6.70
N LEU A 12 -17.51 4.08 6.22
CA LEU A 12 -17.28 5.37 5.57
C LEU A 12 -16.59 6.32 6.55
N TYR A 13 -15.52 6.98 6.08
CA TYR A 13 -14.73 7.89 6.88
C TYR A 13 -14.32 9.12 6.08
N ASP A 14 -13.98 10.20 6.79
CA ASP A 14 -13.46 11.42 6.19
C ASP A 14 -11.96 11.27 5.93
N ALA A 15 -11.61 10.89 4.71
CA ALA A 15 -10.22 10.70 4.29
C ALA A 15 -9.51 12.01 3.94
N ASN A 16 -10.25 13.10 3.68
CA ASN A 16 -9.71 14.27 3.00
C ASN A 16 -9.67 15.53 3.88
N TYR A 17 -10.47 15.60 4.92
CA TYR A 17 -10.57 16.80 5.78
C TYR A 17 -10.27 16.50 7.25
N ASP A 18 -10.30 15.24 7.69
CA ASP A 18 -9.88 14.90 9.05
C ASP A 18 -8.38 15.17 9.23
N ARG A 19 -8.08 15.96 10.26
CA ARG A 19 -6.71 16.46 10.49
C ARG A 19 -5.72 15.33 10.76
N GLU A 20 -6.07 14.35 11.59
CA GLU A 20 -5.19 13.23 11.96
C GLU A 20 -4.87 12.38 10.74
N VAL A 21 -5.88 12.06 9.93
CA VAL A 21 -5.76 11.27 8.71
C VAL A 21 -4.86 11.98 7.69
N VAL A 22 -5.07 13.27 7.45
CA VAL A 22 -4.28 14.07 6.51
C VAL A 22 -2.84 14.24 6.96
N GLU A 23 -2.60 14.55 8.26
CA GLU A 23 -1.24 14.69 8.79
C GLU A 23 -0.44 13.39 8.69
N ASN A 24 -1.05 12.24 8.98
CA ASN A 24 -0.37 10.94 8.88
C ASN A 24 -0.02 10.61 7.42
N ARG A 25 -0.92 10.86 6.47
CA ARG A 25 -0.64 10.67 5.04
C ARG A 25 0.48 11.59 4.56
N THR A 26 0.50 12.85 4.97
CA THR A 26 1.55 13.80 4.61
C THR A 26 2.92 13.36 5.13
N LYS A 27 3.02 12.92 6.39
CA LYS A 27 4.28 12.39 6.95
C LYS A 27 4.81 11.19 6.16
N CYS A 28 3.92 10.29 5.75
CA CYS A 28 4.31 9.15 4.92
C CYS A 28 4.77 9.59 3.52
N ALA A 29 4.08 10.55 2.91
CA ALA A 29 4.47 11.10 1.61
C ALA A 29 5.86 11.74 1.64
N ASP A 30 6.23 12.44 2.74
CA ASP A 30 7.58 13.00 2.93
C ASP A 30 8.64 11.90 2.99
N LEU A 31 8.37 10.78 3.68
CA LEU A 31 9.27 9.62 3.72
C LEU A 31 9.40 8.94 2.35
N CYS A 32 8.29 8.78 1.62
CA CYS A 32 8.33 8.27 0.25
C CYS A 32 9.14 9.18 -0.67
N TYR A 33 9.01 10.51 -0.54
CA TYR A 33 9.83 11.46 -1.26
C TYR A 33 11.32 11.27 -0.94
N GLU A 34 11.69 11.19 0.34
CA GLU A 34 13.07 10.96 0.76
C GLU A 34 13.63 9.66 0.16
N PHE A 35 12.87 8.56 0.22
CA PHE A 35 13.23 7.28 -0.38
C PHE A 35 13.49 7.39 -1.89
N ASN A 36 12.56 8.05 -2.60
CA ASN A 36 12.59 8.16 -4.06
C ASN A 36 13.73 9.06 -4.57
N GLN A 37 14.30 9.92 -3.70
CA GLN A 37 15.48 10.76 -4.02
C GLN A 37 16.81 10.09 -3.65
N CYS A 38 16.80 8.91 -3.04
CA CYS A 38 18.02 8.20 -2.71
C CYS A 38 18.74 7.70 -3.98
N LYS A 39 20.07 7.77 -3.97
CA LYS A 39 20.88 7.13 -5.03
C LYS A 39 20.61 5.62 -5.02
N PRO A 40 20.41 4.98 -6.18
CA PRO A 40 20.21 3.53 -6.26
C PRO A 40 21.34 2.70 -5.62
N SER A 41 22.56 3.23 -5.60
CA SER A 41 23.72 2.57 -4.96
C SER A 41 23.73 2.65 -3.43
N ASP A 42 22.94 3.54 -2.82
CA ASP A 42 22.86 3.70 -1.35
C ASP A 42 21.76 2.81 -0.77
N THR A 43 21.92 1.51 -0.93
CA THR A 43 20.95 0.50 -0.51
C THR A 43 20.72 0.49 1.00
N LYS A 44 21.73 0.87 1.79
CA LYS A 44 21.60 0.97 3.24
C LYS A 44 20.61 2.07 3.64
N LYS A 45 20.80 3.28 3.10
CA LYS A 45 19.90 4.41 3.36
C LYS A 45 18.48 4.10 2.88
N GLN A 46 18.33 3.51 1.69
CA GLN A 46 17.03 3.09 1.18
C GLN A 46 16.33 2.13 2.15
N ALA A 47 17.02 1.10 2.63
CA ALA A 47 16.44 0.15 3.58
C ALA A 47 16.07 0.81 4.93
N GLU A 48 16.87 1.75 5.42
CA GLU A 48 16.57 2.50 6.64
C GLU A 48 15.28 3.35 6.52
N ILE A 49 15.07 3.98 5.35
CA ILE A 49 13.85 4.77 5.11
C ILE A 49 12.63 3.85 4.96
N ILE A 50 12.73 2.76 4.20
CA ILE A 50 11.63 1.78 4.08
C ILE A 50 11.20 1.23 5.44
N LYS A 51 12.15 0.95 6.35
CA LYS A 51 11.84 0.52 7.72
C LYS A 51 11.09 1.57 8.55
N LYS A 52 11.16 2.86 8.18
CA LYS A 52 10.35 3.92 8.80
C LYS A 52 8.96 4.03 8.18
N ILE A 53 8.79 3.63 6.92
CA ILE A 53 7.54 3.69 6.18
C ILE A 53 6.66 2.48 6.53
N ILE A 54 7.20 1.26 6.36
CA ILE A 54 6.43 0.02 6.42
C ILE A 54 6.15 -0.38 7.87
N GLY A 55 4.88 -0.64 8.18
CA GLY A 55 4.44 -0.94 9.55
C GLY A 55 4.99 -2.25 10.12
N CYS A 56 5.13 -3.30 9.30
CA CYS A 56 5.69 -4.57 9.72
C CYS A 56 6.49 -5.25 8.60
N ILE A 57 7.75 -5.57 8.90
CA ILE A 57 8.67 -6.27 7.99
C ILE A 57 9.13 -7.56 8.67
N LYS A 58 8.83 -8.72 8.09
CA LYS A 58 9.11 -10.04 8.71
C LYS A 58 10.42 -10.68 8.26
N GLY A 59 11.05 -10.16 7.23
CA GLY A 59 12.29 -10.73 6.70
C GLY A 59 12.99 -9.85 5.68
N ASP A 60 13.69 -10.45 4.74
CA ASP A 60 14.43 -9.74 3.71
C ASP A 60 13.49 -9.13 2.67
N PHE A 61 13.86 -7.97 2.16
CA PHE A 61 13.07 -7.25 1.17
C PHE A 61 13.94 -6.43 0.21
N VAL A 62 13.40 -6.19 -0.98
CA VAL A 62 13.89 -5.19 -1.93
C VAL A 62 12.71 -4.41 -2.46
N ILE A 63 12.74 -3.09 -2.29
CA ILE A 63 11.76 -2.17 -2.85
C ILE A 63 12.50 -1.22 -3.77
N THR A 64 12.14 -1.24 -5.05
CA THR A 64 12.80 -0.42 -6.08
C THR A 64 12.07 0.91 -6.23
N ALA A 65 12.81 2.01 -6.13
CA ALA A 65 12.26 3.35 -6.34
C ALA A 65 11.83 3.57 -7.81
N PRO A 66 10.81 4.42 -8.06
CA PRO A 66 9.99 5.08 -7.07
C PRO A 66 8.93 4.14 -6.45
N PHE A 67 8.61 4.39 -5.18
CA PHE A 67 7.60 3.68 -4.39
C PHE A 67 6.70 4.71 -3.70
N TYR A 68 5.40 4.42 -3.61
CA TYR A 68 4.42 5.30 -2.97
C TYR A 68 3.45 4.50 -2.11
N CYS A 69 3.07 5.06 -0.96
CA CYS A 69 1.96 4.57 -0.15
C CYS A 69 1.30 5.73 0.60
N ASP A 70 0.08 5.51 1.12
CA ASP A 70 -0.65 6.55 1.85
C ASP A 70 -0.14 6.71 3.28
N TYR A 71 -0.03 5.63 4.02
CA TYR A 71 0.35 5.65 5.43
C TYR A 71 1.56 4.76 5.74
N GLY A 72 1.75 3.69 4.99
CA GLY A 72 2.77 2.67 5.20
C GLY A 72 2.58 1.83 6.45
N SER A 73 2.04 2.42 7.51
CA SER A 73 1.78 1.75 8.80
C SER A 73 0.79 0.59 8.72
N ASN A 74 -0.07 0.56 7.71
CA ASN A 74 -1.02 -0.53 7.45
C ASN A 74 -0.43 -1.64 6.58
N ILE A 75 0.83 -1.52 6.13
CA ILE A 75 1.47 -2.50 5.27
C ILE A 75 2.28 -3.49 6.10
N THR A 76 2.06 -4.78 5.85
CA THR A 76 2.87 -5.89 6.36
C THR A 76 3.48 -6.65 5.19
N ILE A 77 4.78 -6.85 5.19
CA ILE A 77 5.49 -7.66 4.19
C ILE A 77 6.16 -8.87 4.83
N GLY A 78 6.08 -10.01 4.15
CA GLY A 78 6.73 -11.26 4.52
C GLY A 78 8.23 -11.27 4.21
N ASN A 79 8.84 -12.45 4.29
CA ASN A 79 10.24 -12.65 3.92
C ASN A 79 10.41 -12.77 2.41
N ASN A 80 11.58 -12.36 1.88
CA ASN A 80 11.90 -12.39 0.45
C ASN A 80 10.86 -11.66 -0.40
N PHE A 81 10.53 -10.42 0.02
CA PHE A 81 9.58 -9.55 -0.65
C PHE A 81 10.30 -8.67 -1.67
N TYR A 82 9.74 -8.57 -2.88
CA TYR A 82 10.29 -7.74 -3.94
C TYR A 82 9.24 -6.89 -4.63
N THR A 83 9.51 -5.59 -4.82
CA THR A 83 8.78 -4.76 -5.76
C THR A 83 9.70 -4.09 -6.78
N ASN A 84 9.26 -4.07 -8.03
CA ASN A 84 9.86 -3.30 -9.11
C ASN A 84 9.40 -1.81 -9.04
N HIS A 85 9.79 -1.01 -10.03
CA HIS A 85 9.50 0.43 -10.12
C HIS A 85 8.00 0.76 -10.13
N ASN A 86 7.65 1.91 -9.55
CA ASN A 86 6.30 2.46 -9.54
C ASN A 86 5.26 1.55 -8.86
N CYS A 87 5.65 0.83 -7.82
CA CYS A 87 4.68 0.17 -6.96
C CYS A 87 3.98 1.23 -6.10
N THR A 88 2.65 1.21 -6.09
CA THR A 88 1.82 2.12 -5.29
C THR A 88 0.88 1.31 -4.40
N ILE A 89 0.87 1.61 -3.10
CA ILE A 89 0.01 0.94 -2.12
C ILE A 89 -0.80 1.99 -1.38
N LEU A 90 -2.08 2.15 -1.74
CA LEU A 90 -3.01 3.04 -1.05
C LEU A 90 -3.59 2.29 0.15
N ASP A 91 -2.89 2.36 1.26
CA ASP A 91 -3.12 1.54 2.46
C ASP A 91 -4.02 2.25 3.49
N GLY A 92 -5.19 2.73 3.06
CA GLY A 92 -6.23 3.21 3.99
C GLY A 92 -6.73 2.13 4.95
N ALA A 93 -6.68 0.85 4.54
CA ALA A 93 -6.85 -0.35 5.37
C ALA A 93 -5.62 -1.26 5.25
N LYS A 94 -5.59 -2.37 6.01
CA LYS A 94 -4.46 -3.31 6.03
C LYS A 94 -4.17 -3.90 4.66
N VAL A 95 -2.89 -3.93 4.29
CA VAL A 95 -2.36 -4.66 3.13
C VAL A 95 -1.31 -5.63 3.64
N THR A 96 -1.58 -6.93 3.48
CA THR A 96 -0.71 -7.99 4.00
C THR A 96 -0.17 -8.82 2.85
N PHE A 97 1.15 -8.97 2.80
CA PHE A 97 1.86 -9.86 1.88
C PHE A 97 2.51 -10.99 2.65
N GLY A 98 2.38 -12.21 2.13
CA GLY A 98 3.10 -13.39 2.60
C GLY A 98 4.58 -13.40 2.19
N ASP A 99 5.19 -14.57 2.27
CA ASP A 99 6.58 -14.79 1.89
C ASP A 99 6.71 -15.03 0.37
N ASN A 100 7.89 -14.69 -0.20
CA ASN A 100 8.19 -14.89 -1.63
C ASN A 100 7.17 -14.22 -2.55
N VAL A 101 6.83 -12.96 -2.29
CA VAL A 101 5.95 -12.16 -3.13
C VAL A 101 6.79 -11.26 -4.03
N PHE A 102 6.59 -11.40 -5.36
CA PHE A 102 7.29 -10.62 -6.38
C PHE A 102 6.31 -9.76 -7.16
N ILE A 103 6.56 -8.45 -7.20
CA ILE A 103 5.69 -7.45 -7.82
C ILE A 103 6.43 -6.78 -8.96
N ALA A 104 5.88 -6.89 -10.17
CA ALA A 104 6.41 -6.29 -11.39
C ALA A 104 6.15 -4.76 -11.44
N PRO A 105 6.66 -4.03 -12.44
CA PRO A 105 6.49 -2.57 -12.51
C PRO A 105 5.03 -2.11 -12.65
N ASN A 106 4.77 -0.90 -12.14
CA ASN A 106 3.48 -0.20 -12.29
C ASN A 106 2.29 -0.95 -11.70
N VAL A 107 2.48 -1.66 -10.60
CA VAL A 107 1.39 -2.34 -9.90
C VAL A 107 0.80 -1.43 -8.84
N VAL A 108 -0.52 -1.44 -8.73
CA VAL A 108 -1.28 -0.67 -7.74
C VAL A 108 -2.08 -1.61 -6.85
N PHE A 109 -1.94 -1.44 -5.54
CA PHE A 109 -2.83 -2.01 -4.53
C PHE A 109 -3.65 -0.86 -3.96
N SER A 110 -4.95 -0.86 -4.16
CA SER A 110 -5.83 0.17 -3.59
C SER A 110 -6.80 -0.47 -2.61
N THR A 111 -6.67 -0.14 -1.34
CA THR A 111 -7.68 -0.50 -0.33
C THR A 111 -8.85 0.49 -0.34
N ALA A 112 -8.62 1.70 -0.89
CA ALA A 112 -9.57 2.80 -0.86
C ALA A 112 -10.55 2.78 -2.03
N GLY A 113 -11.80 3.11 -1.73
CA GLY A 113 -12.86 3.39 -2.68
C GLY A 113 -13.72 4.54 -2.20
N HIS A 114 -14.26 5.32 -3.14
CA HIS A 114 -15.21 6.38 -2.81
C HIS A 114 -16.61 5.82 -2.59
N ALA A 115 -17.42 6.58 -1.84
CA ALA A 115 -18.83 6.26 -1.64
C ALA A 115 -19.57 6.16 -2.99
N ILE A 116 -20.41 5.15 -3.13
CA ILE A 116 -21.25 4.95 -4.34
C ILE A 116 -22.26 6.09 -4.48
N ASP A 117 -22.88 6.51 -3.35
CA ASP A 117 -23.77 7.67 -3.33
C ASP A 117 -23.03 8.95 -3.69
N ALA A 118 -23.57 9.70 -4.65
CA ALA A 118 -22.93 10.91 -5.17
C ALA A 118 -22.82 12.03 -4.12
N GLY A 119 -23.80 12.15 -3.23
CA GLY A 119 -23.79 13.14 -2.15
C GLY A 119 -22.73 12.87 -1.10
N GLN A 120 -22.55 11.60 -0.72
CA GLN A 120 -21.48 11.16 0.19
C GLN A 120 -20.11 11.31 -0.47
N ARG A 121 -19.99 10.94 -1.75
CA ARG A 121 -18.74 11.09 -2.50
C ARG A 121 -18.33 12.55 -2.64
N ALA A 122 -19.28 13.46 -2.89
CA ALA A 122 -19.02 14.90 -2.97
C ALA A 122 -18.50 15.49 -1.66
N LYS A 123 -18.79 14.84 -0.51
CA LYS A 123 -18.24 15.19 0.81
C LYS A 123 -16.83 14.64 1.05
N GLY A 124 -16.25 13.93 0.08
CA GLY A 124 -14.93 13.34 0.19
C GLY A 124 -14.88 12.06 1.03
N LEU A 125 -16.03 11.43 1.31
CA LEU A 125 -16.07 10.19 2.09
C LEU A 125 -15.54 9.01 1.28
N GLU A 126 -14.74 8.18 1.95
CA GLU A 126 -14.14 6.97 1.42
C GLU A 126 -14.48 5.75 2.29
N ILE A 127 -14.32 4.58 1.70
CA ILE A 127 -14.31 3.30 2.39
C ILE A 127 -12.97 2.63 2.13
N ALA A 128 -12.39 1.96 3.13
CA ALA A 128 -11.16 1.20 2.93
C ALA A 128 -11.39 -0.28 3.30
N LEU A 129 -11.04 -1.19 2.39
CA LEU A 129 -11.16 -2.62 2.58
C LEU A 129 -9.80 -3.30 2.45
N PRO A 130 -9.45 -4.24 3.36
CA PRO A 130 -8.12 -4.84 3.40
C PRO A 130 -7.83 -5.69 2.16
N ILE A 131 -6.54 -5.74 1.79
CA ILE A 131 -6.00 -6.60 0.74
C ILE A 131 -5.08 -7.63 1.38
N THR A 132 -5.21 -8.88 0.97
CA THR A 132 -4.33 -9.97 1.43
C THR A 132 -3.73 -10.69 0.24
N VAL A 133 -2.42 -10.86 0.26
CA VAL A 133 -1.66 -11.65 -0.73
C VAL A 133 -0.93 -12.76 0.02
N GLY A 134 -1.16 -14.00 -0.40
CA GLY A 134 -0.55 -15.19 0.20
C GLY A 134 0.93 -15.34 -0.14
N ASP A 135 1.48 -16.53 0.10
CA ASP A 135 2.88 -16.87 -0.16
C ASP A 135 3.10 -17.29 -1.62
N ASN A 136 4.34 -17.14 -2.12
CA ASN A 136 4.76 -17.58 -3.45
C ASN A 136 3.87 -16.99 -4.56
N VAL A 137 3.67 -15.68 -4.55
CA VAL A 137 2.81 -14.96 -5.49
C VAL A 137 3.65 -14.07 -6.40
N TRP A 138 3.39 -14.16 -7.71
CA TRP A 138 3.92 -13.21 -8.69
C TRP A 138 2.79 -12.34 -9.25
N ILE A 139 2.97 -11.03 -9.19
CA ILE A 139 2.03 -10.04 -9.73
C ILE A 139 2.71 -9.36 -10.91
N GLY A 140 2.13 -9.56 -12.09
CA GLY A 140 2.63 -9.04 -13.37
C GLY A 140 2.48 -7.53 -13.50
N ALA A 141 3.15 -6.97 -14.50
CA ALA A 141 3.18 -5.51 -14.72
C ALA A 141 1.79 -4.93 -15.01
N ASN A 142 1.56 -3.70 -14.53
CA ASN A 142 0.33 -2.94 -14.73
C ASN A 142 -0.94 -3.59 -14.13
N VAL A 143 -0.79 -4.50 -13.19
CA VAL A 143 -1.93 -5.05 -12.45
C VAL A 143 -2.43 -4.04 -11.42
N SER A 144 -3.75 -3.96 -11.28
CA SER A 144 -4.40 -3.22 -10.20
C SER A 144 -5.18 -4.19 -9.32
N VAL A 145 -4.87 -4.19 -8.02
CA VAL A 145 -5.57 -4.98 -7.00
C VAL A 145 -6.51 -4.05 -6.25
N LEU A 146 -7.80 -4.37 -6.30
CA LEU A 146 -8.88 -3.52 -5.80
C LEU A 146 -9.22 -3.77 -4.33
N PRO A 147 -10.00 -2.88 -3.68
CA PRO A 147 -10.35 -3.01 -2.28
C PRO A 147 -11.00 -4.36 -1.94
N GLY A 148 -10.58 -4.97 -0.85
CA GLY A 148 -11.13 -6.23 -0.34
C GLY A 148 -10.66 -7.50 -1.04
N VAL A 149 -9.75 -7.40 -2.02
CA VAL A 149 -9.27 -8.56 -2.78
C VAL A 149 -8.32 -9.42 -1.94
N SER A 150 -8.50 -10.73 -2.02
CA SER A 150 -7.57 -11.73 -1.50
C SER A 150 -6.97 -12.54 -2.64
N ILE A 151 -5.64 -12.63 -2.71
CA ILE A 151 -4.89 -13.44 -3.65
C ILE A 151 -4.31 -14.62 -2.88
N GLY A 152 -4.70 -15.84 -3.25
CA GLY A 152 -4.23 -17.06 -2.60
C GLY A 152 -2.75 -17.35 -2.88
N SER A 153 -2.14 -18.19 -2.04
CA SER A 153 -0.75 -18.63 -2.22
C SER A 153 -0.56 -19.41 -3.52
N ASN A 154 0.67 -19.42 -4.03
CA ASN A 154 1.07 -20.10 -5.27
C ASN A 154 0.33 -19.57 -6.52
N SER A 155 -0.03 -18.29 -6.52
CA SER A 155 -0.79 -17.63 -7.58
C SER A 155 0.09 -16.77 -8.46
N THR A 156 -0.36 -16.60 -9.72
CA THR A 156 0.19 -15.60 -10.64
C THR A 156 -0.94 -14.71 -11.14
N GLN A 157 -0.77 -13.40 -11.06
CA GLN A 157 -1.75 -12.41 -11.50
C GLN A 157 -1.20 -11.65 -12.71
N PHE A 158 -1.98 -11.60 -13.77
CA PHE A 158 -1.67 -10.82 -14.97
C PHE A 158 -2.84 -9.88 -15.31
N LYS A 159 -2.51 -8.72 -15.89
CA LYS A 159 -3.53 -7.88 -16.51
C LYS A 159 -4.13 -8.63 -17.70
N SER A 160 -5.44 -8.85 -17.72
CA SER A 160 -6.15 -9.32 -18.94
C SER A 160 -6.00 -8.28 -20.06
N ARG A 161 -5.78 -8.75 -21.26
CA ARG A 161 -5.79 -7.90 -22.48
C ARG A 161 -7.19 -7.45 -22.80
#